data_c25de50e6b4d8426cc4f2ec29f541045
#
_entry.id   c25de50e6b4d8426cc4f2ec29f541045
#
_cell.length_a   1.000
_cell.length_b   1.000
_cell.length_c   1.000
_cell.angle_alpha   90.00
_cell.angle_beta   90.00
_cell.angle_gamma   90.00
#
_symmetry.space_group_name_H-M   'P 1'
#
loop_
_entity.id
_entity.type
_entity.pdbx_description
1 polymer ?
#
loop_
_entity_poly.entity_id
_entity_poly.type
_entity_poly.pdbx_seq_one_letter_code
_entity_poly.pdbx_strand_id
1 'polypeptide(L)'
;SLASVTGQAQIQPMGDGSGKYMMKSDGFYCLDVNGAGSTQAEIHYFQDYEIDGTVFDGYYYHDADGKFKACSPHMEHLKGVAVFGDKTDEEADTQNTQEAEKFDGYYFVNNLGRLSAAPQVRYIDNLAIDGITLNGYYYFDENGRLVTEPGIYSLEMDCYEMNFDGSYYFGGTNGALLQESTVTDDGFIVDDTGKIVNMDDLGMDNLKPQLEKMLSGYQG
;
A
#
# COMPACT_ATOMS: atom_id res chain seq x y z
N SER A 1 0.35 -43.87 12.58
CA SER A 1 1.17 -43.81 12.14
C SER A 1 1.83 -43.02 11.05
N LEU A 2 1.94 -43.46 9.80
CA LEU A 2 2.60 -42.66 8.77
C LEU A 2 1.92 -41.32 8.48
N ALA A 3 0.59 -41.30 8.56
CA ALA A 3 -0.17 -40.06 8.30
C ALA A 3 0.07 -38.96 9.33
N SER A 4 0.31 -39.33 10.59
CA SER A 4 0.59 -38.35 11.63
C SER A 4 1.97 -37.73 11.48
N VAL A 5 2.95 -38.50 11.02
CA VAL A 5 4.30 -38.00 10.78
C VAL A 5 4.31 -37.04 9.58
N THR A 6 3.56 -37.36 8.54
CA THR A 6 3.44 -36.50 7.36
C THR A 6 2.77 -35.15 7.71
N GLY A 7 1.72 -35.19 8.54
CA GLY A 7 1.05 -33.98 8.99
C GLY A 7 1.97 -33.06 9.79
N GLN A 8 2.81 -33.60 10.64
CA GLN A 8 3.78 -32.81 11.41
C GLN A 8 4.86 -32.21 10.53
N ALA A 9 5.32 -32.91 9.51
CA ALA A 9 6.33 -32.40 8.59
C ALA A 9 5.84 -31.19 7.78
N GLN A 10 4.52 -31.09 7.55
CA GLN A 10 3.92 -29.96 6.84
C GLN A 10 3.78 -28.71 7.69
N ILE A 11 4.00 -28.79 9.01
CA ILE A 11 3.80 -27.72 9.96
C ILE A 11 5.16 -27.29 10.56
N GLN A 12 6.22 -27.39 9.80
CA GLN A 12 7.52 -26.96 10.29
C GLN A 12 7.65 -25.45 10.23
N PRO A 13 8.12 -24.82 11.32
CA PRO A 13 8.40 -23.41 11.26
C PRO A 13 9.52 -23.13 10.28
N MET A 14 9.52 -21.97 9.70
CA MET A 14 10.42 -21.56 8.66
C MET A 14 11.18 -20.31 9.08
N GLY A 15 12.31 -20.09 8.46
CA GLY A 15 13.13 -18.93 8.70
C GLY A 15 13.99 -19.04 9.95
N ASP A 16 13.73 -18.24 10.93
CA ASP A 16 14.56 -18.07 12.11
C ASP A 16 14.41 -19.15 13.18
N GLY A 17 13.54 -20.11 12.97
CA GLY A 17 13.27 -21.16 13.95
C GLY A 17 12.42 -20.72 15.14
N SER A 18 11.89 -19.51 15.11
CA SER A 18 11.00 -19.00 16.17
C SER A 18 9.67 -19.74 16.24
N GLY A 19 9.24 -20.38 15.17
CA GLY A 19 7.93 -20.98 15.04
C GLY A 19 6.82 -19.96 14.77
N LYS A 20 7.16 -18.71 14.58
CA LYS A 20 6.17 -17.63 14.38
C LYS A 20 5.62 -17.60 12.95
N TYR A 21 6.44 -17.91 11.99
CA TYR A 21 6.04 -17.92 10.58
C TYR A 21 6.15 -19.33 10.03
N MET A 22 5.17 -19.73 9.25
CA MET A 22 5.24 -21.05 8.62
C MET A 22 4.54 -21.09 7.27
N MET A 23 5.04 -21.96 6.40
CA MET A 23 4.40 -22.32 5.15
C MET A 23 3.49 -23.52 5.38
N LYS A 24 2.24 -23.39 4.98
CA LYS A 24 1.29 -24.50 4.87
C LYS A 24 0.95 -24.74 3.40
N SER A 25 0.24 -25.81 3.13
CA SER A 25 -0.16 -26.16 1.74
C SER A 25 -1.00 -25.08 1.07
N ASP A 26 -1.72 -24.26 1.85
CA ASP A 26 -2.62 -23.22 1.36
C ASP A 26 -2.07 -21.80 1.50
N GLY A 27 -0.83 -21.64 1.96
CA GLY A 27 -0.22 -20.34 2.02
C GLY A 27 0.71 -20.11 3.20
N PHE A 28 1.00 -18.87 3.44
CA PHE A 28 1.95 -18.42 4.43
C PHE A 28 1.25 -17.84 5.65
N TYR A 29 1.70 -18.20 6.85
CA TYR A 29 1.02 -17.85 8.09
C TYR A 29 1.93 -17.21 9.11
N CYS A 30 1.35 -16.27 9.86
CA CYS A 30 1.87 -15.79 11.13
C CYS A 30 1.14 -16.55 12.25
N LEU A 31 1.89 -17.10 13.18
CA LEU A 31 1.35 -17.90 14.28
C LEU A 31 1.41 -17.13 15.60
N ASP A 32 0.46 -17.40 16.46
CA ASP A 32 0.48 -16.91 17.83
C ASP A 32 1.39 -17.79 18.71
N VAL A 33 1.47 -17.45 19.99
CA VAL A 33 2.31 -18.16 20.95
C VAL A 33 1.91 -19.63 21.16
N ASN A 34 0.72 -20.01 20.76
CA ASN A 34 0.22 -21.38 20.86
C ASN A 34 0.38 -22.16 19.54
N GLY A 35 0.98 -21.55 18.52
CA GLY A 35 1.13 -22.18 17.21
C GLY A 35 -0.13 -22.15 16.35
N ALA A 36 -1.14 -21.40 16.73
CA ALA A 36 -2.33 -21.16 15.91
C ALA A 36 -2.15 -19.91 15.05
N GLY A 37 -2.95 -19.76 14.00
CA GLY A 37 -2.95 -18.53 13.23
C GLY A 37 -3.27 -17.30 14.10
N SER A 38 -2.63 -16.19 13.83
CA SER A 38 -2.91 -14.95 14.53
C SER A 38 -4.39 -14.58 14.42
N THR A 39 -4.96 -14.09 15.50
CA THR A 39 -6.39 -13.72 15.54
C THR A 39 -6.65 -12.26 15.21
N GLN A 40 -5.61 -11.51 14.89
CA GLN A 40 -5.72 -10.09 14.55
C GLN A 40 -5.08 -9.83 13.18
N ALA A 41 -5.66 -8.89 12.45
CA ALA A 41 -5.03 -8.36 11.25
C ALA A 41 -3.80 -7.55 11.64
N GLU A 42 -2.68 -7.81 11.02
CA GLU A 42 -1.40 -7.19 11.33
C GLU A 42 -0.58 -6.95 10.07
N ILE A 43 0.37 -6.03 10.18
CA ILE A 43 1.39 -5.81 9.18
C ILE A 43 2.71 -6.24 9.78
N HIS A 44 3.49 -7.00 9.02
CA HIS A 44 4.84 -7.42 9.41
C HIS A 44 5.85 -6.86 8.44
N TYR A 45 6.91 -6.28 8.97
CA TYR A 45 8.04 -5.82 8.18
C TYR A 45 9.11 -6.91 8.12
N PHE A 46 9.52 -7.24 6.90
CA PHE A 46 10.61 -8.19 6.65
C PHE A 46 11.73 -7.50 5.89
N GLN A 47 12.96 -7.89 6.16
CA GLN A 47 14.12 -7.45 5.39
C GLN A 47 14.88 -8.68 4.90
N ASP A 48 14.81 -8.92 3.59
CA ASP A 48 15.47 -10.04 2.90
C ASP A 48 15.27 -11.39 3.62
N TYR A 49 14.06 -11.61 4.10
CA TYR A 49 13.71 -12.79 4.87
C TYR A 49 13.30 -13.92 3.95
N GLU A 50 14.13 -14.94 3.82
CA GLU A 50 13.85 -16.07 2.94
C GLU A 50 13.17 -17.21 3.70
N ILE A 51 12.04 -17.67 3.16
CA ILE A 51 11.30 -18.79 3.70
C ILE A 51 10.93 -19.72 2.55
N ASP A 52 11.47 -20.95 2.58
CA ASP A 52 11.19 -22.00 1.58
C ASP A 52 11.31 -21.48 0.14
N GLY A 53 12.39 -20.76 -0.15
CA GLY A 53 12.66 -20.22 -1.47
C GLY A 53 11.93 -18.94 -1.82
N THR A 54 11.07 -18.43 -0.94
CA THR A 54 10.37 -17.17 -1.13
C THR A 54 11.03 -16.08 -0.28
N VAL A 55 11.37 -14.97 -0.90
CA VAL A 55 11.98 -13.82 -0.21
C VAL A 55 10.89 -12.82 0.14
N PHE A 56 10.84 -12.45 1.42
CA PHE A 56 9.97 -11.40 1.95
C PHE A 56 10.81 -10.17 2.23
N ASP A 57 10.44 -9.06 1.62
CA ASP A 57 11.14 -7.78 1.77
C ASP A 57 10.14 -6.65 1.70
N GLY A 58 9.96 -5.94 2.81
CA GLY A 58 9.01 -4.85 2.94
C GLY A 58 7.88 -5.16 3.92
N TYR A 59 6.76 -4.47 3.74
CA TYR A 59 5.59 -4.60 4.60
C TYR A 59 4.61 -5.60 4.01
N TYR A 60 4.17 -6.53 4.85
CA TYR A 60 3.22 -7.59 4.47
C TYR A 60 2.02 -7.58 5.40
N TYR A 61 0.85 -7.66 4.81
CA TYR A 61 -0.41 -7.70 5.52
C TYR A 61 -0.96 -9.11 5.60
N HIS A 62 -1.41 -9.52 6.79
CA HIS A 62 -2.26 -10.68 6.97
C HIS A 62 -3.55 -10.29 7.67
N ASP A 63 -4.61 -11.04 7.39
CA ASP A 63 -5.91 -10.86 8.05
C ASP A 63 -5.95 -11.48 9.45
N ALA A 64 -7.14 -11.50 10.02
CA ALA A 64 -7.35 -12.04 11.36
C ALA A 64 -7.11 -13.55 11.48
N ASP A 65 -7.00 -14.26 10.36
CA ASP A 65 -6.63 -15.68 10.35
C ASP A 65 -5.12 -15.89 10.38
N GLY A 66 -4.34 -14.83 10.38
CA GLY A 66 -2.88 -14.89 10.35
C GLY A 66 -2.32 -15.26 8.99
N LYS A 67 -3.14 -15.40 7.97
CA LYS A 67 -2.71 -15.80 6.63
C LYS A 67 -2.32 -14.59 5.79
N PHE A 68 -1.05 -14.56 5.36
CA PHE A 68 -0.62 -13.60 4.36
C PHE A 68 -1.32 -13.90 3.04
N LYS A 69 -1.85 -12.87 2.42
CA LYS A 69 -2.71 -13.01 1.25
C LYS A 69 -1.91 -13.41 0.02
N ALA A 70 -1.89 -14.70 -0.28
CA ALA A 70 -1.28 -15.24 -1.51
C ALA A 70 -2.31 -15.23 -2.65
N CYS A 71 -2.72 -14.05 -3.08
CA CYS A 71 -3.74 -13.89 -4.09
C CYS A 71 -3.32 -12.83 -5.12
N SER A 72 -4.17 -12.61 -6.11
CA SER A 72 -3.95 -11.54 -7.09
C SER A 72 -3.88 -10.18 -6.42
N PRO A 73 -3.14 -9.23 -7.00
CA PRO A 73 -3.12 -7.87 -6.50
C PRO A 73 -4.53 -7.30 -6.33
N HIS A 74 -4.78 -6.64 -5.22
CA HIS A 74 -6.10 -6.13 -4.87
C HIS A 74 -5.99 -4.96 -3.89
N MET A 75 -7.14 -4.32 -3.64
CA MET A 75 -7.24 -3.26 -2.63
C MET A 75 -7.73 -3.83 -1.31
N GLU A 76 -7.17 -3.33 -0.21
CA GLU A 76 -7.62 -3.59 1.15
C GLU A 76 -7.87 -2.27 1.87
N HIS A 77 -8.94 -2.22 2.67
CA HIS A 77 -9.14 -1.12 3.60
C HIS A 77 -8.59 -1.51 4.96
N LEU A 78 -7.48 -0.89 5.35
CA LEU A 78 -6.82 -1.13 6.63
C LEU A 78 -7.26 -0.06 7.62
N LYS A 79 -7.66 -0.48 8.82
CA LYS A 79 -8.18 0.42 9.86
C LYS A 79 -7.25 0.37 11.07
N GLY A 80 -6.28 1.28 11.10
CA GLY A 80 -5.35 1.39 12.22
C GLY A 80 -4.59 0.11 12.51
N VAL A 81 -4.07 -0.54 11.46
CA VAL A 81 -3.40 -1.84 11.59
C VAL A 81 -1.98 -1.64 12.11
N ALA A 82 -1.67 -2.33 13.20
CA ALA A 82 -0.35 -2.24 13.83
C ALA A 82 0.73 -2.92 12.99
N VAL A 83 1.94 -2.35 13.06
CA VAL A 83 3.12 -2.87 12.38
C VAL A 83 4.00 -3.61 13.38
N PHE A 84 4.41 -4.81 13.00
CA PHE A 84 5.35 -5.64 13.75
C PHE A 84 6.63 -5.84 12.96
N GLY A 85 7.70 -6.12 13.66
CA GLY A 85 8.99 -6.34 13.07
C GLY A 85 9.81 -5.08 12.96
N ASP A 86 11.11 -5.23 13.10
CA ASP A 86 12.08 -4.16 12.96
C ASP A 86 13.09 -4.54 11.88
N LYS A 87 13.49 -3.52 11.13
CA LYS A 87 14.50 -3.66 10.08
C LYS A 87 15.83 -4.20 10.55
N THR A 88 16.12 -4.07 11.84
CA THR A 88 17.46 -4.29 12.37
C THR A 88 17.50 -5.29 13.51
N ASP A 89 16.36 -5.86 13.91
CA ASP A 89 16.28 -6.60 15.15
C ASP A 89 15.94 -8.06 14.92
N GLU A 90 16.70 -8.91 15.62
CA GLU A 90 16.40 -10.33 15.72
C GLU A 90 15.08 -10.59 16.44
N GLU A 91 14.52 -9.58 17.11
CA GLU A 91 13.22 -9.63 17.74
C GLU A 91 12.10 -9.16 16.80
N ALA A 92 12.10 -9.65 15.58
CA ALA A 92 11.05 -9.35 14.59
C ALA A 92 9.62 -9.64 15.08
N ASP A 93 9.50 -10.24 16.25
CA ASP A 93 8.25 -10.63 16.86
C ASP A 93 7.66 -9.59 17.81
N THR A 94 8.43 -8.61 18.19
CA THR A 94 7.92 -7.56 19.04
C THR A 94 7.21 -6.52 18.21
N GLN A 95 6.09 -6.06 18.72
CA GLN A 95 5.44 -4.89 18.17
C GLN A 95 6.48 -3.79 18.06
N ASN A 96 6.60 -3.21 16.89
CA ASN A 96 7.54 -2.14 16.66
C ASN A 96 7.34 -1.07 17.72
N THR A 97 8.42 -0.69 18.40
CA THR A 97 8.37 0.35 19.43
C THR A 97 7.98 1.72 18.88
N GLN A 98 8.02 1.88 17.58
CA GLN A 98 7.39 3.00 16.91
C GLN A 98 5.89 2.76 16.79
N GLU A 99 5.24 2.58 17.91
CA GLU A 99 3.81 2.27 18.01
C GLU A 99 2.90 3.24 17.28
N ALA A 100 3.43 4.40 16.91
CA ALA A 100 2.70 5.39 16.14
C ALA A 100 2.50 4.98 14.67
N GLU A 101 3.27 4.02 14.16
CA GLU A 101 3.08 3.55 12.79
C GLU A 101 1.94 2.55 12.73
N LYS A 102 0.79 3.09 12.46
CA LYS A 102 -0.37 2.29 12.08
C LYS A 102 -0.71 2.60 10.64
N PHE A 103 -1.01 1.57 9.90
CA PHE A 103 -1.50 1.75 8.55
C PHE A 103 -3.00 1.91 8.58
N ASP A 104 -3.46 3.04 8.05
CA ASP A 104 -4.86 3.45 8.06
C ASP A 104 -5.22 4.05 6.70
N GLY A 105 -6.16 3.44 6.02
CA GLY A 105 -6.60 3.87 4.71
C GLY A 105 -6.78 2.72 3.73
N TYR A 106 -6.80 3.06 2.45
CA TYR A 106 -6.98 2.09 1.37
C TYR A 106 -5.62 1.80 0.74
N TYR A 107 -5.27 0.52 0.69
CA TYR A 107 -3.93 0.09 0.27
C TYR A 107 -4.00 -0.86 -0.91
N PHE A 108 -3.04 -0.72 -1.81
CA PHE A 108 -2.82 -1.70 -2.86
C PHE A 108 -1.88 -2.79 -2.34
N VAL A 109 -2.34 -4.03 -2.41
CA VAL A 109 -1.64 -5.19 -1.89
C VAL A 109 -1.24 -6.10 -3.04
N ASN A 110 0.03 -6.41 -3.14
CA ASN A 110 0.58 -7.35 -4.12
C ASN A 110 0.44 -8.81 -3.65
N ASN A 111 1.02 -9.71 -4.40
CA ASN A 111 1.07 -11.12 -4.03
C ASN A 111 1.66 -11.32 -2.63
N LEU A 112 1.20 -12.32 -1.93
CA LEU A 112 1.60 -12.66 -0.56
C LEU A 112 1.27 -11.58 0.46
N GLY A 113 0.43 -10.61 0.11
CA GLY A 113 0.04 -9.56 1.03
C GLY A 113 1.03 -8.39 1.12
N ARG A 114 2.02 -8.31 0.20
CA ARG A 114 2.99 -7.21 0.21
C ARG A 114 2.33 -5.91 -0.17
N LEU A 115 2.50 -4.90 0.68
CA LEU A 115 2.10 -3.54 0.36
C LEU A 115 3.09 -2.96 -0.65
N SER A 116 2.59 -2.15 -1.58
CA SER A 116 3.43 -1.54 -2.60
C SER A 116 4.55 -0.72 -1.96
N ALA A 117 5.76 -0.82 -2.49
CA ALA A 117 6.94 -0.20 -1.90
C ALA A 117 7.40 1.06 -2.65
N ALA A 118 6.70 1.47 -3.69
CA ALA A 118 7.08 2.63 -4.48
C ALA A 118 5.86 3.46 -4.86
N PRO A 119 5.98 4.80 -4.88
CA PRO A 119 4.91 5.64 -5.39
C PRO A 119 4.58 5.28 -6.84
N GLN A 120 3.29 5.20 -7.16
CA GLN A 120 2.86 4.88 -8.52
C GLN A 120 1.43 5.29 -8.77
N VAL A 121 1.09 5.39 -10.06
CA VAL A 121 -0.27 5.57 -10.51
C VAL A 121 -0.84 4.21 -10.89
N ARG A 122 -2.11 3.96 -10.53
CA ARG A 122 -2.86 2.76 -10.95
C ARG A 122 -4.20 3.17 -11.49
N TYR A 123 -4.67 2.42 -12.48
CA TYR A 123 -6.05 2.53 -12.97
C TYR A 123 -6.92 1.52 -12.23
N ILE A 124 -8.04 2.00 -11.71
CA ILE A 124 -9.02 1.16 -11.00
C ILE A 124 -10.35 1.30 -11.72
N ASP A 125 -10.92 0.15 -12.10
CA ASP A 125 -12.17 0.09 -12.84
C ASP A 125 -13.32 -0.21 -11.88
N ASN A 126 -14.06 0.83 -11.53
CA ASN A 126 -15.37 0.75 -10.88
C ASN A 126 -15.40 -0.19 -9.65
N LEU A 127 -14.47 0.01 -8.73
CA LEU A 127 -14.35 -0.78 -7.52
C LEU A 127 -15.07 -0.11 -6.36
N ALA A 128 -16.06 -0.80 -5.79
CA ALA A 128 -16.66 -0.41 -4.52
C ALA A 128 -15.91 -1.12 -3.38
N ILE A 129 -15.39 -0.34 -2.46
CA ILE A 129 -14.65 -0.87 -1.32
C ILE A 129 -14.95 -0.04 -0.07
N ASP A 130 -15.56 -0.70 0.92
CA ASP A 130 -15.81 -0.20 2.27
C ASP A 130 -16.14 1.31 2.33
N GLY A 131 -17.24 1.68 1.71
CA GLY A 131 -17.81 3.04 1.76
C GLY A 131 -17.38 3.99 0.66
N ILE A 132 -16.44 3.62 -0.20
CA ILE A 132 -16.05 4.44 -1.36
C ILE A 132 -16.13 3.66 -2.66
N THR A 133 -16.23 4.39 -3.77
CA THR A 133 -16.12 3.81 -5.11
C THR A 133 -14.92 4.45 -5.80
N LEU A 134 -14.05 3.61 -6.35
CA LEU A 134 -12.88 4.03 -7.09
C LEU A 134 -13.10 3.73 -8.58
N ASN A 135 -12.93 4.75 -9.42
CA ASN A 135 -13.05 4.60 -10.86
C ASN A 135 -12.19 5.65 -11.54
N GLY A 136 -11.10 5.22 -12.14
CA GLY A 136 -10.16 6.11 -12.80
C GLY A 136 -8.72 5.87 -12.38
N TYR A 137 -7.89 6.90 -12.54
CA TYR A 137 -6.48 6.87 -12.18
C TYR A 137 -6.29 7.44 -10.80
N TYR A 138 -5.48 6.76 -9.99
CA TYR A 138 -5.20 7.16 -8.61
C TYR A 138 -3.72 7.09 -8.33
N TYR A 139 -3.27 7.98 -7.45
CA TYR A 139 -1.90 7.99 -6.98
C TYR A 139 -1.79 7.23 -5.65
N PHE A 140 -0.77 6.39 -5.55
CA PHE A 140 -0.44 5.62 -4.35
C PHE A 140 0.94 6.00 -3.86
N ASP A 141 1.09 6.16 -2.56
CA ASP A 141 2.37 6.51 -1.94
C ASP A 141 3.33 5.31 -1.84
N GLU A 142 4.46 5.52 -1.19
CA GLU A 142 5.51 4.51 -1.03
C GLU A 142 5.10 3.29 -0.20
N ASN A 143 4.01 3.39 0.55
CA ASN A 143 3.45 2.28 1.32
C ASN A 143 2.28 1.60 0.61
N GLY A 144 2.00 1.97 -0.63
CA GLY A 144 0.85 1.47 -1.36
C GLY A 144 -0.48 2.07 -0.91
N ARG A 145 -0.44 3.15 -0.11
CA ARG A 145 -1.64 3.82 0.35
C ARG A 145 -2.20 4.73 -0.73
N LEU A 146 -3.51 4.62 -0.95
CA LEU A 146 -4.24 5.54 -1.81
C LEU A 146 -4.17 6.95 -1.23
N VAL A 147 -3.70 7.89 -2.03
CA VAL A 147 -3.70 9.30 -1.65
C VAL A 147 -5.03 9.91 -2.07
N THR A 148 -5.85 10.23 -1.09
CA THR A 148 -7.20 10.81 -1.33
C THR A 148 -7.20 12.32 -1.33
N GLU A 149 -6.22 12.95 -0.70
CA GLU A 149 -6.07 14.39 -0.69
C GLU A 149 -5.61 14.87 -2.07
N PRO A 150 -6.12 16.01 -2.57
CA PRO A 150 -5.64 16.56 -3.82
C PRO A 150 -4.15 16.80 -3.83
N GLY A 151 -3.54 16.49 -4.95
CA GLY A 151 -2.11 16.69 -5.13
C GLY A 151 -1.77 16.81 -6.61
N ILE A 152 -0.58 17.35 -6.84
CA ILE A 152 0.02 17.46 -8.17
C ILE A 152 1.26 16.59 -8.20
N TYR A 153 1.33 15.71 -9.19
CA TYR A 153 2.45 14.79 -9.30
C TYR A 153 3.08 14.90 -10.69
N SER A 154 4.40 15.00 -10.71
CA SER A 154 5.18 14.94 -11.94
C SER A 154 5.40 13.48 -12.30
N LEU A 155 4.91 13.08 -13.46
CA LEU A 155 4.86 11.69 -13.89
C LEU A 155 5.44 11.53 -15.29
N GLU A 156 6.16 10.44 -15.49
CA GLU A 156 6.64 9.99 -16.78
C GLU A 156 6.49 8.48 -16.83
N MET A 157 5.30 8.01 -17.23
CA MET A 157 4.98 6.59 -17.24
C MET A 157 3.74 6.31 -18.07
N ASP A 158 3.60 5.07 -18.52
CA ASP A 158 2.37 4.56 -19.09
C ASP A 158 1.54 3.87 -18.01
N CYS A 159 0.26 4.10 -18.03
CA CYS A 159 -0.67 3.40 -17.16
C CYS A 159 -2.02 3.25 -17.87
N TYR A 160 -2.46 2.02 -18.10
CA TYR A 160 -3.70 1.70 -18.81
C TYR A 160 -3.74 2.40 -20.17
N GLU A 161 -4.66 3.33 -20.41
CA GLU A 161 -4.80 4.05 -21.69
C GLU A 161 -4.11 5.41 -21.69
N MET A 162 -3.40 5.77 -20.62
CA MET A 162 -2.74 7.05 -20.47
C MET A 162 -1.24 6.95 -20.63
N ASN A 163 -0.65 7.84 -21.40
CA ASN A 163 0.78 8.14 -21.37
C ASN A 163 0.95 9.40 -20.53
N PHE A 164 1.46 9.23 -19.31
CA PHE A 164 1.74 10.35 -18.42
C PHE A 164 3.09 10.97 -18.77
N ASP A 165 3.09 12.26 -19.07
CA ASP A 165 4.29 13.02 -19.36
C ASP A 165 4.07 14.48 -18.95
N GLY A 166 4.39 14.78 -17.72
CA GLY A 166 4.23 16.12 -17.14
C GLY A 166 3.66 16.09 -15.73
N SER A 167 3.05 17.20 -15.34
CA SER A 167 2.42 17.35 -14.03
C SER A 167 0.92 17.18 -14.15
N TYR A 168 0.36 16.36 -13.26
CA TYR A 168 -1.04 15.97 -13.30
C TYR A 168 -1.73 16.25 -11.98
N TYR A 169 -3.00 16.64 -12.06
CA TYR A 169 -3.79 17.02 -10.90
C TYR A 169 -4.71 15.88 -10.47
N PHE A 170 -4.40 15.30 -9.30
CA PHE A 170 -5.20 14.25 -8.67
C PHE A 170 -6.09 14.87 -7.59
N GLY A 171 -7.09 15.61 -8.01
CA GLY A 171 -7.99 16.35 -7.12
C GLY A 171 -9.46 16.04 -7.35
N GLY A 172 -9.77 14.97 -8.06
CA GLY A 172 -11.12 14.47 -8.21
C GLY A 172 -11.62 13.72 -6.99
N THR A 173 -12.76 13.07 -7.11
CA THR A 173 -13.35 12.30 -6.02
C THR A 173 -12.40 11.21 -5.53
N ASN A 174 -12.17 11.19 -4.21
CA ASN A 174 -11.26 10.25 -3.56
C ASN A 174 -9.82 10.30 -4.09
N GLY A 175 -9.39 11.45 -4.61
CA GLY A 175 -8.05 11.63 -5.14
C GLY A 175 -7.87 11.18 -6.58
N ALA A 176 -8.94 10.94 -7.31
CA ALA A 176 -8.87 10.55 -8.72
C ALA A 176 -8.19 11.63 -9.56
N LEU A 177 -7.51 11.21 -10.62
CA LEU A 177 -7.06 12.13 -11.66
C LEU A 177 -8.27 12.91 -12.18
N LEU A 178 -8.21 14.23 -12.13
CA LEU A 178 -9.28 15.11 -12.60
C LEU A 178 -9.14 15.32 -14.10
N GLN A 179 -9.85 14.50 -14.86
CA GLN A 179 -9.83 14.54 -16.34
C GLN A 179 -10.93 15.49 -16.86
N GLU A 180 -10.82 16.73 -16.47
CA GLU A 180 -11.80 17.77 -16.79
C GLU A 180 -11.07 19.11 -16.96
N SER A 181 -11.32 19.78 -18.07
CA SER A 181 -10.76 21.13 -18.30
C SER A 181 -11.31 22.08 -17.25
N THR A 182 -10.44 22.59 -16.39
CA THR A 182 -10.82 23.49 -15.31
C THR A 182 -9.66 24.35 -14.84
N VAL A 183 -9.97 25.31 -13.99
CA VAL A 183 -8.97 26.13 -13.29
C VAL A 183 -9.17 25.91 -11.80
N THR A 184 -8.10 25.53 -11.12
CA THR A 184 -8.15 25.37 -9.66
C THR A 184 -8.15 26.72 -8.97
N ASP A 185 -8.53 26.75 -7.68
CA ASP A 185 -8.53 27.96 -6.87
C ASP A 185 -7.13 28.59 -6.78
N ASP A 186 -6.09 27.79 -6.88
CA ASP A 186 -4.69 28.22 -6.84
C ASP A 186 -4.16 28.65 -8.22
N GLY A 187 -4.98 28.68 -9.24
CA GLY A 187 -4.64 29.18 -10.56
C GLY A 187 -4.02 28.17 -11.51
N PHE A 188 -4.00 26.88 -11.17
CA PHE A 188 -3.55 25.84 -12.09
C PHE A 188 -4.62 25.58 -13.16
N ILE A 189 -4.19 25.58 -14.41
CA ILE A 189 -5.07 25.24 -15.54
C ILE A 189 -4.86 23.75 -15.85
N VAL A 190 -5.94 22.99 -15.69
CA VAL A 190 -5.97 21.54 -15.93
C VAL A 190 -6.68 21.28 -17.24
N ASP A 191 -6.08 20.49 -18.12
CA ASP A 191 -6.71 20.06 -19.36
C ASP A 191 -7.61 18.82 -19.16
N ASP A 192 -8.23 18.36 -20.23
CA ASP A 192 -9.17 17.23 -20.16
C ASP A 192 -8.49 15.87 -19.90
N THR A 193 -7.16 15.81 -19.90
CA THR A 193 -6.38 14.63 -19.49
C THR A 193 -5.95 14.67 -18.02
N GLY A 194 -6.19 15.78 -17.35
CA GLY A 194 -5.72 16.00 -15.99
C GLY A 194 -4.34 16.63 -15.90
N LYS A 195 -3.74 16.95 -17.05
CA LYS A 195 -2.42 17.59 -17.12
C LYS A 195 -2.52 19.08 -16.84
N ILE A 196 -1.57 19.59 -16.05
CA ILE A 196 -1.45 21.02 -15.81
C ILE A 196 -0.66 21.64 -16.95
N VAL A 197 -1.29 22.62 -17.63
CA VAL A 197 -0.74 23.20 -18.85
C VAL A 197 -0.06 24.54 -18.65
N ASN A 198 -0.15 25.15 -17.46
CA ASN A 198 0.43 26.45 -17.17
C ASN A 198 1.54 26.41 -16.10
N MET A 199 2.21 25.27 -15.91
CA MET A 199 3.28 25.14 -14.90
C MET A 199 4.41 26.16 -15.13
N ASP A 200 4.80 26.36 -16.39
CA ASP A 200 5.86 27.27 -16.75
C ASP A 200 5.50 28.75 -16.50
N ASP A 201 4.21 29.07 -16.64
CA ASP A 201 3.70 30.43 -16.42
C ASP A 201 3.68 30.85 -14.93
N LEU A 202 3.59 29.86 -14.03
CA LEU A 202 3.53 30.13 -12.61
C LEU A 202 4.89 30.37 -11.99
N GLY A 203 5.97 29.95 -12.64
CA GLY A 203 7.33 30.08 -12.11
C GLY A 203 7.56 29.24 -10.85
N MET A 204 8.81 28.81 -10.63
CA MET A 204 9.15 27.93 -9.50
C MET A 204 8.87 28.56 -8.14
N ASP A 205 9.09 29.87 -8.02
CA ASP A 205 8.89 30.60 -6.75
C ASP A 205 7.41 30.72 -6.37
N ASN A 206 6.51 30.62 -7.33
CA ASN A 206 5.07 30.71 -7.13
C ASN A 206 4.42 29.35 -6.94
N LEU A 207 5.03 28.29 -7.47
CA LEU A 207 4.48 26.93 -7.40
C LEU A 207 4.53 26.36 -6.00
N LYS A 208 5.66 26.54 -5.31
CA LYS A 208 5.87 25.94 -4.00
C LYS A 208 4.87 26.41 -2.95
N PRO A 209 4.62 27.73 -2.79
CA PRO A 209 3.60 28.22 -1.86
C PRO A 209 2.19 27.74 -2.22
N GLN A 210 1.88 27.64 -3.50
CA GLN A 210 0.56 27.19 -3.94
C GLN A 210 0.34 25.70 -3.66
N LEU A 211 1.36 24.87 -3.89
CA LEU A 211 1.33 23.46 -3.55
C LEU A 211 1.20 23.25 -2.04
N GLU A 212 1.95 23.99 -1.25
CA GLU A 212 1.88 23.94 0.21
C GLU A 212 0.50 24.35 0.70
N LYS A 213 -0.09 25.39 0.13
CA LYS A 213 -1.45 25.84 0.46
C LYS A 213 -2.48 24.77 0.10
N MET A 214 -2.36 24.17 -1.07
CA MET A 214 -3.27 23.13 -1.51
C MET A 214 -3.22 21.92 -0.59
N LEU A 215 -2.02 21.49 -0.20
CA LEU A 215 -1.82 20.37 0.72
C LEU A 215 -2.30 20.71 2.14
N SER A 216 -2.05 21.92 2.63
CA SER A 216 -2.45 22.34 3.98
C SER A 216 -3.97 22.47 4.14
N GLY A 217 -4.69 22.79 3.07
CA GLY A 217 -6.15 22.86 3.08
C GLY A 217 -6.85 21.53 3.40
N TYR A 218 -6.13 20.43 3.35
CA TYR A 218 -6.63 19.09 3.62
C TYR A 218 -6.17 18.50 4.94
N GLN A 219 -5.37 19.23 5.70
CA GLN A 219 -4.89 18.80 7.02
C GLN A 219 -5.72 19.36 8.17
N GLY A 220 -6.73 20.13 7.84
CA GLY A 220 -7.60 20.77 8.82
C GLY A 220 -8.68 19.88 9.39
#